data_1ee7778cef9ccb5ac59c15fc0bc3016b
#
_entry.id   1ee7778cef9ccb5ac59c15fc0bc3016b
#
_cell.length_a   1.000
_cell.length_b   1.000
_cell.length_c   1.000
_cell.angle_alpha   90.00
_cell.angle_beta   90.00
_cell.angle_gamma   90.00
#
_symmetry.space_group_name_H-M   'P 1'
#
loop_
_entity.id
_entity.type
_entity.pdbx_description
1 polymer ?
#
loop_
_entity_poly.entity_id
_entity_poly.type
_entity_poly.pdbx_seq_one_letter_code
_entity_poly.pdbx_strand_id
1 'polypeptide(L)'
;AFALVCLAPVLYGVASVDGIFTYYFYTQWTFTLVMVYFALGTVISAYGCYWESQNQSPSGAGTAEASLFLETGLDDNDKGGRGIRGTDETVQLKAGFWGYLMLTVYQTCGGAVILTDIVFWCLLLPFQSDEHFHLDVLMGCIHSLNVAFLILDTILNNLPFPWFGFLYFVLWSCVYMVFQWALHVGGISGWPYEFLELNTPWAPLWYFAIAVVHVPFYGMYVLLVKAKYSLLPKWFPGAFVSRSYP
;
A
#
# COMPACT_ATOMS: atom_id res chain seq x y z
N ALA A 1 -0.24 8.49 -11.42
CA ALA A 1 -1.40 9.01 -12.17
C ALA A 1 -2.06 7.92 -13.04
N PHE A 2 -1.33 7.21 -13.91
CA PHE A 2 -1.90 6.21 -14.83
C PHE A 2 -2.72 5.12 -14.11
N ALA A 3 -2.18 4.53 -13.05
CA ALA A 3 -2.90 3.53 -12.26
C ALA A 3 -4.25 4.05 -11.73
N LEU A 4 -4.33 5.29 -11.26
CA LEU A 4 -5.58 5.89 -10.81
C LEU A 4 -6.64 5.98 -11.91
N VAL A 5 -6.22 6.37 -13.12
CA VAL A 5 -7.14 6.45 -14.27
C VAL A 5 -7.70 5.08 -14.64
N CYS A 6 -6.91 4.02 -14.47
CA CYS A 6 -7.36 2.64 -14.74
C CYS A 6 -8.22 2.07 -13.60
N LEU A 7 -7.88 2.34 -12.35
CA LEU A 7 -8.56 1.75 -11.18
C LEU A 7 -9.86 2.49 -10.81
N ALA A 8 -9.94 3.81 -10.99
CA ALA A 8 -11.10 4.60 -10.61
C ALA A 8 -12.41 4.15 -11.31
N PRO A 9 -12.44 3.84 -12.62
CA PRO A 9 -13.64 3.32 -13.28
C PRO A 9 -14.08 1.97 -12.72
N VAL A 10 -13.14 1.10 -12.30
CA VAL A 10 -13.44 -0.21 -11.71
C VAL A 10 -14.13 -0.02 -10.36
N LEU A 11 -13.58 0.83 -9.49
CA LEU A 11 -14.22 1.14 -8.20
C LEU A 11 -15.59 1.78 -8.38
N TYR A 12 -15.69 2.74 -9.32
CA TYR A 12 -16.97 3.36 -9.63
C TYR A 12 -18.00 2.34 -10.14
N GLY A 13 -17.60 1.41 -11.01
CA GLY A 13 -18.46 0.34 -11.53
C GLY A 13 -19.02 -0.53 -10.40
N VAL A 14 -18.17 -1.00 -9.48
CA VAL A 14 -18.61 -1.80 -8.31
C VAL A 14 -19.51 -0.97 -7.40
N ALA A 15 -19.12 0.25 -7.05
CA ALA A 15 -19.90 1.12 -6.18
C ALA A 15 -21.26 1.52 -6.80
N SER A 16 -21.37 1.58 -8.11
CA SER A 16 -22.63 1.88 -8.80
C SER A 16 -23.64 0.71 -8.78
N VAL A 17 -23.13 -0.53 -8.65
CA VAL A 17 -23.96 -1.74 -8.55
C VAL A 17 -24.40 -1.97 -7.11
N ASP A 18 -23.47 -2.00 -6.16
CA ASP A 18 -23.70 -2.42 -4.79
C ASP A 18 -23.86 -1.26 -3.80
N GLY A 19 -23.62 -0.03 -4.24
CA GLY A 19 -23.69 1.16 -3.39
C GLY A 19 -22.72 1.09 -2.23
N ILE A 20 -23.17 1.48 -1.02
CA ILE A 20 -22.37 1.47 0.19
C ILE A 20 -22.04 0.03 0.66
N PHE A 21 -22.83 -0.97 0.27
CA PHE A 21 -22.60 -2.38 0.61
C PHE A 21 -21.34 -2.94 -0.04
N THR A 22 -20.79 -2.26 -1.06
CA THR A 22 -19.47 -2.55 -1.63
C THR A 22 -18.41 -2.68 -0.54
N TYR A 23 -18.43 -1.79 0.46
CA TYR A 23 -17.46 -1.79 1.57
C TYR A 23 -17.70 -2.84 2.65
N TYR A 24 -18.70 -3.72 2.44
CA TYR A 24 -18.89 -4.89 3.28
C TYR A 24 -17.75 -5.91 3.12
N PHE A 25 -17.09 -5.94 1.96
CA PHE A 25 -16.01 -6.86 1.63
C PHE A 25 -14.63 -6.25 1.85
N TYR A 26 -13.70 -7.03 2.40
CA TYR A 26 -12.30 -6.62 2.63
C TYR A 26 -11.57 -6.22 1.36
N THR A 27 -11.93 -6.83 0.22
CA THR A 27 -11.37 -6.50 -1.10
C THR A 27 -11.54 -5.03 -1.45
N GLN A 28 -12.71 -4.44 -1.19
CA GLN A 28 -12.97 -3.03 -1.51
C GLN A 28 -12.18 -2.07 -0.61
N TRP A 29 -11.96 -2.45 0.64
CA TRP A 29 -11.07 -1.73 1.55
C TRP A 29 -9.64 -1.71 1.02
N THR A 30 -9.15 -2.89 0.60
CA THR A 30 -7.80 -3.04 0.03
C THR A 30 -7.66 -2.30 -1.29
N PHE A 31 -8.65 -2.42 -2.18
CA PHE A 31 -8.67 -1.73 -3.48
C PHE A 31 -8.64 -0.20 -3.29
N THR A 32 -9.47 0.32 -2.39
CA THR A 32 -9.48 1.74 -2.06
C THR A 32 -8.15 2.19 -1.45
N LEU A 33 -7.53 1.37 -0.59
CA LEU A 33 -6.22 1.67 -0.01
C LEU A 33 -5.13 1.77 -1.07
N VAL A 34 -5.15 0.89 -2.08
CA VAL A 34 -4.24 0.96 -3.25
C VAL A 34 -4.48 2.26 -4.05
N MET A 35 -5.72 2.67 -4.23
CA MET A 35 -6.03 3.95 -4.88
C MET A 35 -5.50 5.14 -4.06
N VAL A 36 -5.65 5.12 -2.73
CA VAL A 36 -5.10 6.15 -1.84
C VAL A 36 -3.57 6.19 -1.96
N TYR A 37 -2.90 5.03 -2.01
CA TYR A 37 -1.46 4.96 -2.26
C TYR A 37 -1.06 5.68 -3.55
N PHE A 38 -1.70 5.35 -4.67
CA PHE A 38 -1.39 5.97 -5.97
C PHE A 38 -1.76 7.46 -6.01
N ALA A 39 -2.81 7.88 -5.30
CA ALA A 39 -3.16 9.29 -5.17
C ALA A 39 -2.08 10.07 -4.40
N LEU A 40 -1.65 9.56 -3.25
CA LEU A 40 -0.56 10.15 -2.46
C LEU A 40 0.73 10.24 -3.28
N GLY A 41 1.13 9.15 -3.95
CA GLY A 41 2.32 9.15 -4.82
C GLY A 41 2.22 10.15 -5.96
N THR A 42 1.04 10.32 -6.56
CA THR A 42 0.81 11.29 -7.63
C THR A 42 0.94 12.73 -7.10
N VAL A 43 0.33 13.03 -5.94
CA VAL A 43 0.40 14.36 -5.31
C VAL A 43 1.83 14.71 -4.92
N ILE A 44 2.54 13.78 -4.25
CA ILE A 44 3.93 13.99 -3.82
C ILE A 44 4.84 14.22 -5.04
N SER A 45 4.68 13.41 -6.11
CA SER A 45 5.47 13.56 -7.33
C SER A 45 5.16 14.88 -8.05
N ALA A 46 3.90 15.26 -8.16
CA ALA A 46 3.51 16.54 -8.78
C ALA A 46 4.07 17.75 -8.02
N TYR A 47 4.00 17.68 -6.68
CA TYR A 47 4.56 18.71 -5.83
C TYR A 47 6.08 18.82 -5.98
N GLY A 48 6.80 17.68 -6.00
CA GLY A 48 8.24 17.66 -6.24
C GLY A 48 8.63 18.26 -7.57
N CYS A 49 7.95 17.91 -8.66
CA CYS A 49 8.19 18.49 -9.98
C CYS A 49 7.91 19.99 -10.04
N TYR A 50 6.86 20.45 -9.37
CA TYR A 50 6.53 21.88 -9.28
C TYR A 50 7.66 22.68 -8.61
N TRP A 51 8.16 22.20 -7.46
CA TRP A 51 9.26 22.85 -6.74
C TRP A 51 10.57 22.87 -7.52
N GLU A 52 10.91 21.79 -8.19
CA GLU A 52 12.10 21.73 -9.03
C GLU A 52 12.03 22.74 -10.19
N SER A 53 10.85 22.87 -10.81
CA SER A 53 10.60 23.85 -11.88
C SER A 53 10.75 25.29 -11.39
N GLN A 54 10.32 25.61 -10.18
CA GLN A 54 10.46 26.95 -9.60
C GLN A 54 11.92 27.29 -9.26
N ASN A 55 12.69 26.31 -8.77
CA ASN A 55 14.09 26.51 -8.39
C ASN A 55 15.04 26.60 -9.61
N GLN A 56 14.63 26.16 -10.79
CA GLN A 56 15.39 26.31 -12.04
C GLN A 56 15.15 27.68 -12.71
N SER A 57 14.21 28.50 -12.23
CA SER A 57 14.04 29.86 -12.68
C SER A 57 15.10 30.78 -12.03
N PRO A 58 15.81 31.66 -12.78
CA PRO A 58 16.94 32.45 -12.25
C PRO A 58 16.55 33.60 -11.30
N SER A 59 15.40 33.57 -10.69
CA SER A 59 14.96 34.59 -9.70
C SER A 59 15.01 34.00 -8.29
N GLY A 60 16.12 34.27 -7.60
CA GLY A 60 16.38 33.81 -6.23
C GLY A 60 15.45 34.37 -5.16
N ALA A 61 14.32 33.72 -4.93
CA ALA A 61 13.43 34.04 -3.80
C ALA A 61 12.75 32.79 -3.15
N GLY A 62 13.13 31.55 -3.51
CA GLY A 62 12.35 30.37 -3.12
C GLY A 62 13.00 29.40 -2.12
N THR A 63 14.16 29.72 -1.54
CA THR A 63 14.93 28.75 -0.72
C THR A 63 14.41 28.56 0.71
N ALA A 64 13.54 29.42 1.22
CA ALA A 64 13.10 29.37 2.63
C ALA A 64 11.88 28.44 2.88
N GLU A 65 10.95 28.31 1.92
CA GLU A 65 9.73 27.50 2.12
C GLU A 65 9.89 26.01 1.77
N ALA A 66 10.78 25.67 0.85
CA ALA A 66 11.06 24.26 0.53
C ALA A 66 11.76 23.53 1.67
N SER A 67 12.62 24.23 2.43
CA SER A 67 13.21 23.72 3.67
C SER A 67 12.14 23.50 4.75
N LEU A 68 11.13 24.36 4.86
CA LEU A 68 10.09 24.23 5.89
C LEU A 68 9.22 22.99 5.72
N PHE A 69 8.92 22.55 4.49
CA PHE A 69 8.14 21.33 4.24
C PHE A 69 8.95 20.04 4.50
N LEU A 70 10.29 20.16 4.41
CA LEU A 70 11.22 19.07 4.74
C LEU A 70 11.67 19.12 6.20
N GLU A 71 11.57 20.28 6.87
CA GLU A 71 12.20 20.59 8.15
C GLU A 71 11.26 20.62 9.37
N THR A 72 9.96 20.35 9.24
CA THR A 72 9.03 20.20 10.37
C THR A 72 9.30 18.93 11.20
N GLY A 73 10.56 18.61 11.41
CA GLY A 73 11.00 17.44 12.19
C GLY A 73 12.41 17.55 12.78
N LEU A 74 13.01 18.75 12.81
CA LEU A 74 14.29 18.95 13.46
C LEU A 74 14.12 19.74 14.76
N ASP A 75 14.31 19.03 15.85
CA ASP A 75 14.45 19.53 17.20
C ASP A 75 15.69 20.44 17.31
N ASP A 76 15.47 21.58 17.94
CA ASP A 76 16.42 22.67 18.17
C ASP A 76 17.42 22.25 19.27
N ASN A 77 18.62 21.79 18.90
CA ASN A 77 19.81 21.86 19.77
C ASN A 77 21.06 21.35 19.05
N ASP A 78 21.76 22.21 18.36
CA ASP A 78 23.23 22.29 18.49
C ASP A 78 23.77 23.59 17.86
N LYS A 79 24.26 24.47 18.72
CA LYS A 79 25.06 25.63 18.33
C LYS A 79 26.52 25.27 18.43
N GLY A 80 27.23 25.36 17.35
CA GLY A 80 28.66 25.59 17.39
C GLY A 80 29.55 24.68 16.57
N GLY A 81 30.22 25.23 15.56
CA GLY A 81 31.40 24.54 14.99
C GLY A 81 31.61 24.79 13.48
N ARG A 82 32.30 25.88 13.18
CA ARG A 82 32.94 26.17 11.88
C ARG A 82 33.90 25.06 11.46
N GLY A 83 33.80 24.54 10.24
CA GLY A 83 34.80 23.62 9.69
C GLY A 83 34.46 23.19 8.28
N ILE A 84 34.94 23.92 7.26
CA ILE A 84 34.95 23.53 5.85
C ILE A 84 35.91 22.35 5.72
N ARG A 85 35.41 21.15 5.43
CA ARG A 85 36.22 20.08 4.79
C ARG A 85 35.27 19.16 4.02
N GLY A 86 35.49 19.09 2.71
CA GLY A 86 34.73 18.22 1.82
C GLY A 86 34.88 16.74 2.21
N THR A 87 33.80 16.14 2.50
CA THR A 87 33.55 14.71 2.46
C THR A 87 32.13 14.55 1.97
N ASP A 88 31.94 13.60 1.11
CA ASP A 88 30.72 13.17 0.47
C ASP A 88 29.68 12.74 1.54
N GLU A 89 29.13 13.70 2.27
CA GLU A 89 28.00 13.48 3.15
C GLU A 89 26.77 13.30 2.25
N THR A 90 26.43 12.03 2.03
CA THR A 90 25.11 11.67 1.56
C THR A 90 24.09 12.29 2.51
N VAL A 91 23.54 13.44 2.13
CA VAL A 91 22.42 14.07 2.84
C VAL A 91 21.29 13.05 2.86
N GLN A 92 21.12 12.35 3.97
CA GLN A 92 19.95 11.52 4.21
C GLN A 92 18.76 12.48 4.41
N LEU A 93 18.09 12.80 3.30
CA LEU A 93 16.82 13.50 3.33
C LEU A 93 15.83 12.63 4.12
N LYS A 94 15.58 12.98 5.37
CA LYS A 94 14.48 12.37 6.13
C LYS A 94 13.19 12.68 5.38
N ALA A 95 12.46 11.64 5.02
CA ALA A 95 11.15 11.80 4.41
C ALA A 95 10.25 12.56 5.40
N GLY A 96 9.62 13.65 4.95
CA GLY A 96 8.61 14.34 5.75
C GLY A 96 7.38 13.45 6.01
N PHE A 97 6.43 13.94 6.82
CA PHE A 97 5.21 13.22 7.20
C PHE A 97 4.51 12.51 6.03
N TRP A 98 4.37 13.17 4.88
CA TRP A 98 3.73 12.61 3.69
C TRP A 98 4.50 11.43 3.08
N GLY A 99 5.83 11.47 3.14
CA GLY A 99 6.66 10.35 2.70
C GLY A 99 6.52 9.13 3.61
N TYR A 100 6.48 9.34 4.93
CA TYR A 100 6.22 8.25 5.88
C TYR A 100 4.81 7.70 5.74
N LEU A 101 3.80 8.55 5.55
CA LEU A 101 2.43 8.11 5.30
C LEU A 101 2.33 7.25 4.03
N MET A 102 2.90 7.73 2.92
CA MET A 102 2.94 6.98 1.66
C MET A 102 3.65 5.63 1.83
N LEU A 103 4.77 5.59 2.55
CA LEU A 103 5.50 4.36 2.83
C LEU A 103 4.68 3.38 3.66
N THR A 104 4.01 3.86 4.72
CA THR A 104 3.13 3.04 5.57
C THR A 104 1.98 2.45 4.76
N VAL A 105 1.32 3.26 3.93
CA VAL A 105 0.24 2.80 3.05
C VAL A 105 0.77 1.78 2.04
N TYR A 106 1.94 2.01 1.43
CA TYR A 106 2.58 1.05 0.51
C TYR A 106 2.83 -0.31 1.17
N GLN A 107 3.40 -0.33 2.37
CA GLN A 107 3.70 -1.56 3.11
C GLN A 107 2.41 -2.30 3.49
N THR A 108 1.36 -1.57 3.85
CA THR A 108 0.04 -2.15 4.12
C THR A 108 -0.56 -2.76 2.86
N CYS A 109 -0.54 -2.03 1.74
CA CYS A 109 -1.04 -2.50 0.44
C CYS A 109 -0.37 -3.81 0.01
N GLY A 110 0.96 -3.93 0.15
CA GLY A 110 1.69 -5.11 -0.27
C GLY A 110 1.18 -6.40 0.38
N GLY A 111 0.95 -6.39 1.71
CA GLY A 111 0.38 -7.53 2.42
C GLY A 111 -1.09 -7.77 2.10
N ALA A 112 -1.89 -6.70 2.12
CA ALA A 112 -3.33 -6.77 1.94
C ALA A 112 -3.74 -7.24 0.53
N VAL A 113 -3.03 -6.81 -0.51
CA VAL A 113 -3.30 -7.22 -1.90
C VAL A 113 -2.99 -8.71 -2.10
N ILE A 114 -1.84 -9.19 -1.60
CA ILE A 114 -1.52 -10.63 -1.68
C ILE A 114 -2.57 -11.46 -0.93
N LEU A 115 -3.00 -11.01 0.25
CA LEU A 115 -4.05 -11.70 1.01
C LEU A 115 -5.36 -11.77 0.21
N THR A 116 -5.86 -10.64 -0.30
CA THR A 116 -7.14 -10.59 -1.02
C THR A 116 -7.12 -11.43 -2.28
N ASP A 117 -6.07 -11.35 -3.07
CA ASP A 117 -6.02 -12.00 -4.37
C ASP A 117 -5.80 -13.51 -4.24
N ILE A 118 -4.92 -13.95 -3.33
CA ILE A 118 -4.73 -15.39 -3.08
C ILE A 118 -6.00 -16.00 -2.48
N VAL A 119 -6.63 -15.35 -1.49
CA VAL A 119 -7.88 -15.86 -0.91
C VAL A 119 -8.97 -15.93 -1.98
N PHE A 120 -9.10 -14.93 -2.84
CA PHE A 120 -10.09 -14.95 -3.91
C PHE A 120 -9.83 -16.06 -4.93
N TRP A 121 -8.64 -16.07 -5.56
CA TRP A 121 -8.35 -16.98 -6.67
C TRP A 121 -8.14 -18.43 -6.24
N CYS A 122 -7.60 -18.66 -5.03
CA CYS A 122 -7.24 -20.00 -4.58
C CYS A 122 -8.25 -20.62 -3.60
N LEU A 123 -9.02 -19.80 -2.89
CA LEU A 123 -9.96 -20.28 -1.88
C LEU A 123 -11.42 -20.00 -2.27
N LEU A 124 -11.79 -18.75 -2.53
CA LEU A 124 -13.19 -18.40 -2.77
C LEU A 124 -13.66 -18.95 -4.13
N LEU A 125 -12.99 -18.63 -5.21
CA LEU A 125 -13.40 -19.00 -6.55
C LEU A 125 -13.51 -20.51 -6.77
N PRO A 126 -12.56 -21.38 -6.33
CA PRO A 126 -12.65 -22.83 -6.54
C PRO A 126 -13.69 -23.53 -5.67
N PHE A 127 -14.00 -22.98 -4.49
CA PHE A 127 -14.94 -23.59 -3.53
C PHE A 127 -16.35 -23.02 -3.59
N GLN A 128 -16.55 -21.89 -4.25
CA GLN A 128 -17.85 -21.27 -4.45
C GLN A 128 -18.47 -21.78 -5.75
N SER A 129 -18.78 -23.07 -5.80
CA SER A 129 -19.31 -23.78 -6.96
C SER A 129 -20.86 -23.72 -7.06
N ASP A 130 -21.49 -22.69 -6.53
CA ASP A 130 -22.92 -22.50 -6.67
C ASP A 130 -23.27 -22.14 -8.13
N GLU A 131 -24.32 -22.73 -8.68
CA GLU A 131 -24.81 -22.53 -10.07
C GLU A 131 -25.07 -21.05 -10.42
N HIS A 132 -25.06 -20.17 -9.44
CA HIS A 132 -25.30 -18.73 -9.58
C HIS A 132 -24.05 -17.86 -9.49
N PHE A 133 -22.86 -18.45 -9.20
CA PHE A 133 -21.63 -17.68 -9.18
C PHE A 133 -21.06 -17.55 -10.59
N HIS A 134 -21.35 -16.42 -11.22
CA HIS A 134 -20.71 -16.04 -12.48
C HIS A 134 -19.53 -15.10 -12.19
N LEU A 135 -18.31 -15.54 -12.55
CA LEU A 135 -17.15 -14.66 -12.53
C LEU A 135 -17.39 -13.53 -13.54
N ASP A 136 -17.77 -12.36 -13.04
CA ASP A 136 -17.90 -11.16 -13.87
C ASP A 136 -16.52 -10.53 -14.13
N VAL A 137 -16.38 -9.89 -15.30
CA VAL A 137 -15.16 -9.17 -15.69
C VAL A 137 -14.77 -8.14 -14.63
N LEU A 138 -15.74 -7.45 -14.04
CA LEU A 138 -15.50 -6.46 -13.00
C LEU A 138 -14.88 -7.09 -11.74
N MET A 139 -15.40 -8.26 -11.32
CA MET A 139 -14.85 -9.02 -10.19
C MET A 139 -13.43 -9.50 -10.47
N GLY A 140 -13.15 -10.01 -11.67
CA GLY A 140 -11.78 -10.36 -12.09
C GLY A 140 -10.84 -9.15 -12.07
N CYS A 141 -11.31 -7.97 -12.47
CA CYS A 141 -10.53 -6.75 -12.47
C CYS A 141 -10.16 -6.29 -11.05
N ILE A 142 -11.09 -6.31 -10.09
CA ILE A 142 -10.81 -5.88 -8.71
C ILE A 142 -9.83 -6.80 -7.98
N HIS A 143 -9.74 -8.07 -8.39
CA HIS A 143 -8.83 -9.07 -7.84
C HIS A 143 -7.56 -9.32 -8.67
N SER A 144 -7.26 -8.49 -9.65
CA SER A 144 -6.05 -8.66 -10.47
C SER A 144 -5.35 -7.34 -10.78
N LEU A 145 -6.09 -6.25 -11.03
CA LEU A 145 -5.48 -4.98 -11.44
C LEU A 145 -4.75 -4.29 -10.28
N ASN A 146 -5.25 -4.41 -9.05
CA ASN A 146 -4.61 -3.88 -7.85
C ASN A 146 -3.20 -4.46 -7.67
N VAL A 147 -3.03 -5.78 -7.72
CA VAL A 147 -1.73 -6.42 -7.59
C VAL A 147 -0.84 -6.13 -8.79
N ALA A 148 -1.39 -6.14 -10.01
CA ALA A 148 -0.62 -5.88 -11.22
C ALA A 148 0.00 -4.46 -11.21
N PHE A 149 -0.80 -3.43 -10.88
CA PHE A 149 -0.30 -2.07 -10.78
C PHE A 149 0.66 -1.87 -9.60
N LEU A 150 0.40 -2.51 -8.47
CA LEU A 150 1.28 -2.40 -7.30
C LEU A 150 2.63 -3.09 -7.54
N ILE A 151 2.66 -4.25 -8.22
CA ILE A 151 3.90 -4.92 -8.63
C ILE A 151 4.66 -4.07 -9.65
N LEU A 152 3.99 -3.53 -10.66
CA LEU A 152 4.61 -2.66 -11.64
C LEU A 152 5.24 -1.43 -10.98
N ASP A 153 4.52 -0.79 -10.07
CA ASP A 153 5.04 0.33 -9.30
C ASP A 153 6.22 -0.08 -8.41
N THR A 154 6.14 -1.24 -7.76
CA THR A 154 7.25 -1.80 -6.96
C THR A 154 8.51 -2.03 -7.79
N ILE A 155 8.38 -2.47 -9.03
CA ILE A 155 9.52 -2.62 -9.95
C ILE A 155 10.16 -1.26 -10.26
N LEU A 156 9.35 -0.22 -10.41
CA LEU A 156 9.79 1.11 -10.82
C LEU A 156 10.21 2.02 -9.65
N ASN A 157 9.66 1.81 -8.46
CA ASN A 157 9.99 2.62 -7.28
C ASN A 157 11.25 2.11 -6.56
N ASN A 158 11.73 2.86 -5.58
CA ASN A 158 12.84 2.45 -4.71
C ASN A 158 12.45 2.53 -3.22
N LEU A 159 11.19 2.22 -2.91
CA LEU A 159 10.66 2.25 -1.56
C LEU A 159 11.11 1.01 -0.77
N PRO A 160 11.53 1.17 0.49
CA PRO A 160 11.90 0.04 1.34
C PRO A 160 10.65 -0.74 1.77
N PHE A 161 10.81 -2.06 1.91
CA PHE A 161 9.75 -2.95 2.39
C PHE A 161 10.26 -3.83 3.55
N PRO A 162 10.46 -3.24 4.74
CA PRO A 162 10.98 -3.95 5.91
C PRO A 162 9.90 -4.79 6.61
N TRP A 163 10.33 -5.76 7.42
CA TRP A 163 9.42 -6.63 8.14
C TRP A 163 8.53 -5.91 9.17
N PHE A 164 8.94 -4.79 9.74
CA PHE A 164 8.11 -4.07 10.71
C PHE A 164 6.81 -3.51 10.07
N GLY A 165 6.79 -3.29 8.76
CA GLY A 165 5.57 -2.92 8.02
C GLY A 165 4.45 -3.96 8.12
N PHE A 166 4.76 -5.20 8.50
CA PHE A 166 3.80 -6.24 8.81
C PHE A 166 2.76 -5.79 9.86
N LEU A 167 3.18 -4.99 10.85
CA LEU A 167 2.29 -4.48 11.88
C LEU A 167 1.18 -3.57 11.31
N TYR A 168 1.50 -2.75 10.31
CA TYR A 168 0.50 -1.89 9.66
C TYR A 168 -0.53 -2.70 8.87
N PHE A 169 -0.08 -3.77 8.22
CA PHE A 169 -0.98 -4.69 7.52
C PHE A 169 -1.92 -5.42 8.49
N VAL A 170 -1.40 -5.95 9.60
CA VAL A 170 -2.23 -6.58 10.63
C VAL A 170 -3.21 -5.57 11.23
N LEU A 171 -2.75 -4.36 11.56
CA LEU A 171 -3.62 -3.30 12.08
C LEU A 171 -4.76 -2.97 11.13
N TRP A 172 -4.49 -2.88 9.82
CA TRP A 172 -5.50 -2.66 8.79
C TRP A 172 -6.57 -3.74 8.81
N SER A 173 -6.15 -5.00 8.88
CA SER A 173 -7.08 -6.14 8.98
C SER A 173 -7.86 -6.13 10.28
N CYS A 174 -7.24 -5.75 11.41
CA CYS A 174 -7.95 -5.58 12.68
C CYS A 174 -9.02 -4.48 12.62
N VAL A 175 -8.74 -3.36 11.96
CA VAL A 175 -9.73 -2.29 11.76
C VAL A 175 -10.94 -2.81 10.96
N TYR A 176 -10.70 -3.58 9.91
CA TYR A 176 -11.78 -4.21 9.16
C TYR A 176 -12.58 -5.20 10.03
N MET A 177 -11.92 -6.01 10.85
CA MET A 177 -12.60 -6.95 11.76
C MET A 177 -13.49 -6.23 12.77
N VAL A 178 -12.97 -5.16 13.38
CA VAL A 178 -13.76 -4.34 14.32
C VAL A 178 -14.97 -3.71 13.60
N PHE A 179 -14.78 -3.26 12.37
CA PHE A 179 -15.88 -2.75 11.54
C PHE A 179 -16.96 -3.82 11.31
N GLN A 180 -16.58 -5.06 10.97
CA GLN A 180 -17.54 -6.17 10.80
C GLN A 180 -18.31 -6.48 12.08
N TRP A 181 -17.63 -6.52 13.22
CA TRP A 181 -18.29 -6.73 14.52
C TRP A 181 -19.26 -5.59 14.85
N ALA A 182 -18.89 -4.34 14.56
CA ALA A 182 -19.77 -3.20 14.77
C ALA A 182 -21.04 -3.27 13.90
N LEU A 183 -20.93 -3.71 12.66
CA LEU A 183 -22.08 -3.92 11.77
C LEU A 183 -23.04 -4.99 12.33
N HIS A 184 -22.50 -6.09 12.86
CA HIS A 184 -23.31 -7.17 13.48
C HIS A 184 -23.99 -6.71 14.77
N VAL A 185 -23.31 -5.95 15.63
CA VAL A 185 -23.93 -5.30 16.80
C VAL A 185 -25.02 -4.32 16.36
N GLY A 186 -24.85 -3.66 15.21
CA GLY A 186 -25.83 -2.76 14.59
C GLY A 186 -27.04 -3.45 13.94
N GLY A 187 -27.10 -4.80 13.95
CA GLY A 187 -28.25 -5.57 13.46
C GLY A 187 -28.12 -6.16 12.06
N ILE A 188 -26.94 -6.07 11.42
CA ILE A 188 -26.69 -6.76 10.15
C ILE A 188 -26.38 -8.24 10.44
N SER A 189 -27.20 -9.15 9.96
CA SER A 189 -27.14 -10.58 10.31
C SER A 189 -26.21 -11.43 9.44
N GLY A 190 -25.87 -10.99 8.21
CA GLY A 190 -24.99 -11.73 7.30
C GLY A 190 -23.50 -11.50 7.60
N TRP A 191 -22.63 -12.45 7.21
CA TRP A 191 -21.17 -12.28 7.21
C TRP A 191 -20.66 -12.23 5.77
N PRO A 192 -19.68 -11.36 5.47
CA PRO A 192 -19.12 -11.29 4.11
C PRO A 192 -18.36 -12.56 3.72
N TYR A 193 -17.88 -13.29 4.73
CA TYR A 193 -17.15 -14.54 4.56
C TYR A 193 -17.56 -15.51 5.68
N GLU A 194 -17.83 -16.77 5.34
CA GLU A 194 -18.25 -17.81 6.29
C GLU A 194 -17.24 -18.03 7.42
N PHE A 195 -15.94 -17.89 7.12
CA PHE A 195 -14.87 -18.04 8.11
C PHE A 195 -14.81 -16.90 9.16
N LEU A 196 -15.58 -15.85 8.99
CA LEU A 196 -15.73 -14.77 9.99
C LEU A 196 -16.91 -14.99 10.95
N GLU A 197 -17.77 -15.97 10.67
CA GLU A 197 -18.95 -16.22 11.47
C GLU A 197 -18.58 -16.64 12.90
N LEU A 198 -19.09 -15.90 13.91
CA LEU A 198 -18.80 -16.13 15.32
C LEU A 198 -19.64 -17.24 15.94
N ASN A 199 -20.78 -17.59 15.34
CA ASN A 199 -21.74 -18.56 15.90
C ASN A 199 -21.36 -20.02 15.61
N THR A 200 -20.18 -20.28 15.06
CA THR A 200 -19.68 -21.62 14.79
C THR A 200 -18.69 -22.08 15.86
N PRO A 201 -18.64 -23.37 16.20
CA PRO A 201 -17.65 -23.90 17.16
C PRO A 201 -16.21 -23.78 16.63
N TRP A 202 -16.04 -23.58 15.32
CA TRP A 202 -14.75 -23.42 14.63
C TRP A 202 -14.27 -21.97 14.59
N ALA A 203 -15.05 -21.00 15.03
CA ALA A 203 -14.70 -19.58 14.98
C ALA A 203 -13.29 -19.28 15.56
N PRO A 204 -12.90 -19.77 16.76
CA PRO A 204 -11.55 -19.51 17.28
C PRO A 204 -10.43 -20.02 16.36
N LEU A 205 -10.65 -21.17 15.71
CA LEU A 205 -9.67 -21.74 14.78
C LEU A 205 -9.56 -20.91 13.50
N TRP A 206 -10.68 -20.42 12.95
CA TRP A 206 -10.67 -19.55 11.78
C TRP A 206 -9.96 -18.24 12.04
N TYR A 207 -10.25 -17.58 13.16
CA TYR A 207 -9.59 -16.34 13.56
C TYR A 207 -8.09 -16.53 13.78
N PHE A 208 -7.71 -17.64 14.40
CA PHE A 208 -6.29 -18.01 14.55
C PHE A 208 -5.63 -18.26 13.19
N ALA A 209 -6.28 -19.01 12.30
CA ALA A 209 -5.76 -19.29 10.95
C ALA A 209 -5.58 -18.00 10.16
N ILE A 210 -6.56 -17.08 10.20
CA ILE A 210 -6.46 -15.77 9.56
C ILE A 210 -5.26 -14.98 10.12
N ALA A 211 -5.08 -14.97 11.44
CA ALA A 211 -3.93 -14.27 12.04
C ALA A 211 -2.59 -14.86 11.56
N VAL A 212 -2.48 -16.17 11.50
CA VAL A 212 -1.26 -16.87 11.07
C VAL A 212 -0.95 -16.63 9.58
N VAL A 213 -1.97 -16.63 8.72
CA VAL A 213 -1.77 -16.50 7.27
C VAL A 213 -1.29 -15.11 6.83
N HIS A 214 -1.45 -14.08 7.67
CA HIS A 214 -0.86 -12.76 7.43
C HIS A 214 0.66 -12.81 7.30
N VAL A 215 1.35 -13.69 8.06
CA VAL A 215 2.81 -13.81 8.04
C VAL A 215 3.34 -14.24 6.67
N PRO A 216 2.92 -15.39 6.09
CA PRO A 216 3.39 -15.79 4.78
C PRO A 216 2.98 -14.81 3.67
N PHE A 217 1.81 -14.20 3.70
CA PHE A 217 1.39 -13.27 2.66
C PHE A 217 2.23 -11.98 2.65
N TYR A 218 2.51 -11.42 3.82
CA TYR A 218 3.47 -10.31 3.90
C TYR A 218 4.86 -10.75 3.46
N GLY A 219 5.29 -11.95 3.88
CA GLY A 219 6.57 -12.55 3.49
C GLY A 219 6.71 -12.72 1.98
N MET A 220 5.66 -13.10 1.26
CA MET A 220 5.68 -13.21 -0.20
C MET A 220 6.00 -11.86 -0.86
N TYR A 221 5.40 -10.77 -0.37
CA TYR A 221 5.71 -9.44 -0.90
C TYR A 221 7.15 -8.99 -0.55
N VAL A 222 7.63 -9.30 0.65
CA VAL A 222 9.04 -9.09 1.03
C VAL A 222 9.99 -9.84 0.07
N LEU A 223 9.66 -11.10 -0.27
CA LEU A 223 10.45 -11.88 -1.21
C LEU A 223 10.42 -11.29 -2.62
N LEU A 224 9.28 -10.77 -3.07
CA LEU A 224 9.15 -10.07 -4.35
C LEU A 224 10.09 -8.85 -4.40
N VAL A 225 10.08 -8.02 -3.34
CA VAL A 225 10.98 -6.85 -3.25
C VAL A 225 12.44 -7.27 -3.19
N LYS A 226 12.80 -8.33 -2.46
CA LYS A 226 14.17 -8.88 -2.45
C LYS A 226 14.58 -9.40 -3.82
N ALA A 227 13.67 -10.09 -4.54
CA ALA A 227 13.91 -10.58 -5.90
C ALA A 227 14.18 -9.41 -6.86
N LYS A 228 13.41 -8.31 -6.75
CA LYS A 228 13.66 -7.07 -7.50
C LYS A 228 15.11 -6.60 -7.35
N TYR A 229 15.59 -6.43 -6.10
CA TYR A 229 16.96 -5.95 -5.84
C TYR A 229 18.05 -6.96 -6.23
N SER A 230 17.73 -8.23 -6.34
CA SER A 230 18.66 -9.28 -6.79
C SER A 230 18.72 -9.43 -8.31
N LEU A 231 17.60 -9.32 -9.00
CA LEU A 231 17.44 -9.63 -10.43
C LEU A 231 17.61 -8.42 -11.32
N LEU A 232 16.99 -7.27 -10.98
CA LEU A 232 17.00 -6.10 -11.87
C LEU A 232 18.40 -5.53 -12.13
N PRO A 233 19.34 -5.45 -11.15
CA PRO A 233 20.70 -5.00 -11.42
C PRO A 233 21.46 -5.92 -12.39
N LYS A 234 21.10 -7.22 -12.44
CA LYS A 234 21.71 -8.19 -13.36
C LYS A 234 21.17 -8.04 -14.78
N TRP A 235 19.88 -7.74 -14.91
CA TRP A 235 19.22 -7.61 -16.20
C TRP A 235 19.37 -6.23 -16.82
N PHE A 236 19.45 -5.19 -15.99
CA PHE A 236 19.50 -3.79 -16.39
C PHE A 236 20.62 -3.02 -15.64
N PRO A 237 21.90 -3.37 -15.81
CA PRO A 237 22.98 -2.81 -15.00
C PRO A 237 23.17 -1.30 -15.18
N GLY A 238 22.76 -0.73 -16.33
CA GLY A 238 22.84 0.71 -16.59
C GLY A 238 21.65 1.55 -16.13
N ALA A 239 20.52 0.90 -15.80
CA ALA A 239 19.28 1.58 -15.44
C ALA A 239 18.98 1.49 -13.93
N PHE A 240 19.65 0.59 -13.20
CA PHE A 240 19.38 0.34 -11.78
C PHE A 240 20.42 1.04 -10.89
N VAL A 241 19.99 2.08 -10.18
CA VAL A 241 20.83 2.75 -9.17
C VAL A 241 20.70 1.98 -7.85
N SER A 242 21.73 1.18 -7.53
CA SER A 242 21.80 0.50 -6.24
C SER A 242 22.12 1.51 -5.14
N ARG A 243 21.16 1.82 -4.27
CA ARG A 243 21.48 2.42 -2.96
C ARG A 243 21.88 1.28 -2.01
N SER A 244 23.13 1.27 -1.59
CA SER A 244 23.54 0.44 -0.45
C SER A 244 22.82 0.95 0.80
N TYR A 245 21.87 0.20 1.29
CA TYR A 245 21.37 0.40 2.65
C TYR A 245 22.36 -0.24 3.62
N PRO A 246 22.73 0.45 4.70
CA PRO A 246 23.57 -0.11 5.74
C PRO A 246 22.90 -1.27 6.47
#